data_2de5c61b3565ba163b84e134b4562fc2
#
_entry.id   2de5c61b3565ba163b84e134b4562fc2
#
_cell.length_a   1.000
_cell.length_b   1.000
_cell.length_c   1.000
_cell.angle_alpha   90.00
_cell.angle_beta   90.00
_cell.angle_gamma   90.00
#
_symmetry.space_group_name_H-M   'P 1'
#
loop_
_entity.id
_entity.type
_entity.pdbx_description
1 polymer ?
#
loop_
_entity_poly.entity_id
_entity_poly.type
_entity_poly.pdbx_seq_one_letter_code
_entity_poly.pdbx_strand_id
1 'polypeptide(L)'
;MRCEKRLLASAHQAEIGMSGGACGRFFSFKIEIMSNAGPLFRPYDKLVKITLGGKEFEVPDGNMLLRALQFLSPEDVSYGRFCWNEECQYCRVNYDLGPDTPNRTAISCKLMVQDGMRVTEVAPEIKYCLRKLGLDLKVKEPKG
;
A
#
# COMPACT_ATOMS: atom_id res chain seq x y z
N MET A 1 -15.36 -56.93 7.57
CA MET A 1 -16.74 -56.88 7.02
C MET A 1 -16.83 -55.56 6.30
N ARG A 2 -16.57 -55.51 5.01
CA ARG A 2 -17.42 -55.62 3.83
C ARG A 2 -18.65 -54.75 3.92
N CYS A 3 -18.71 -53.70 3.08
CA CYS A 3 -19.50 -53.57 1.85
C CYS A 3 -19.23 -52.16 1.30
N GLU A 4 -18.59 -51.91 0.30
CA GLU A 4 -18.68 -52.01 -1.16
C GLU A 4 -20.11 -52.03 -1.75
N LYS A 5 -20.39 -51.04 -2.58
CA LYS A 5 -21.08 -51.06 -3.88
C LYS A 5 -21.46 -49.61 -4.23
N ARG A 6 -20.84 -49.07 -5.27
CA ARG A 6 -21.12 -49.19 -6.71
C ARG A 6 -22.51 -48.71 -7.14
N LEU A 7 -22.49 -47.78 -8.01
CA LEU A 7 -22.74 -47.65 -9.46
C LEU A 7 -23.95 -46.73 -9.70
N LEU A 8 -24.05 -45.94 -10.65
CA LEU A 8 -23.81 -45.70 -12.05
C LEU A 8 -24.68 -44.51 -12.45
N ALA A 9 -24.04 -43.56 -13.11
CA ALA A 9 -24.31 -43.10 -14.45
C ALA A 9 -25.77 -42.87 -14.89
N SER A 10 -26.07 -41.67 -15.31
CA SER A 10 -26.81 -41.44 -16.53
C SER A 10 -26.54 -40.02 -17.05
N ALA A 11 -25.97 -39.98 -18.21
CA ALA A 11 -25.82 -38.84 -19.07
C ALA A 11 -27.18 -38.37 -19.56
N HIS A 12 -27.37 -37.05 -19.59
CA HIS A 12 -28.25 -36.45 -20.60
C HIS A 12 -27.59 -35.18 -21.10
N GLN A 13 -27.06 -35.33 -22.30
CA GLN A 13 -26.74 -34.23 -23.19
C GLN A 13 -28.03 -33.51 -23.58
N ALA A 14 -28.04 -32.23 -23.47
CA ALA A 14 -28.86 -31.35 -24.28
C ALA A 14 -28.00 -30.19 -24.69
N GLU A 15 -27.47 -30.30 -25.90
CA GLU A 15 -26.94 -29.18 -26.69
C GLU A 15 -28.09 -28.29 -27.11
N ILE A 16 -28.02 -27.04 -26.79
CA ILE A 16 -28.56 -25.90 -27.57
C ILE A 16 -27.61 -24.76 -27.28
N GLY A 17 -26.72 -24.36 -28.09
CA GLY A 17 -26.81 -23.59 -29.28
C GLY A 17 -26.58 -22.11 -28.99
N MET A 18 -25.35 -21.63 -29.35
CA MET A 18 -24.99 -20.28 -29.87
C MET A 18 -25.45 -19.05 -29.07
N SER A 19 -24.54 -18.29 -28.54
CA SER A 19 -23.87 -17.17 -29.22
C SER A 19 -22.95 -16.44 -28.25
N GLY A 20 -21.75 -16.26 -28.68
CA GLY A 20 -20.88 -15.12 -28.67
C GLY A 20 -20.93 -14.12 -27.52
N GLY A 21 -19.78 -13.93 -26.92
CA GLY A 21 -19.44 -12.63 -26.49
C GLY A 21 -19.08 -12.48 -25.00
N ALA A 22 -17.82 -12.20 -24.80
CA ALA A 22 -17.31 -11.43 -23.67
C ALA A 22 -16.99 -12.19 -22.36
N CYS A 23 -16.14 -13.18 -22.45
CA CYS A 23 -15.30 -13.54 -21.32
C CYS A 23 -13.92 -12.92 -21.52
N GLY A 24 -13.76 -11.64 -21.19
CA GLY A 24 -12.51 -10.94 -21.42
C GLY A 24 -12.42 -9.53 -20.85
N ARG A 25 -13.33 -9.12 -19.97
CA ARG A 25 -13.31 -7.72 -19.47
C ARG A 25 -13.21 -7.53 -17.96
N PHE A 26 -13.06 -8.59 -17.18
CA PHE A 26 -13.02 -8.44 -15.72
C PHE A 26 -11.62 -8.22 -15.15
N PHE A 27 -10.56 -8.45 -15.92
CA PHE A 27 -9.18 -8.28 -15.43
C PHE A 27 -8.57 -6.92 -15.78
N SER A 28 -9.15 -6.21 -16.78
CA SER A 28 -8.63 -4.91 -17.23
C SER A 28 -9.10 -3.74 -16.36
N PHE A 29 -10.24 -3.89 -15.69
CA PHE A 29 -10.85 -2.80 -14.93
C PHE A 29 -10.10 -2.45 -13.63
N LYS A 30 -9.40 -3.41 -13.05
CA LYS A 30 -8.63 -3.18 -11.81
C LYS A 30 -7.30 -2.47 -12.06
N ILE A 31 -6.75 -2.64 -13.26
CA ILE A 31 -5.50 -1.96 -13.68
C ILE A 31 -5.80 -0.53 -14.17
N GLU A 32 -6.93 -0.31 -14.81
CA GLU A 32 -7.34 1.01 -15.31
C GLU A 32 -7.68 2.00 -14.19
N ILE A 33 -8.24 1.52 -13.07
CA ILE A 33 -8.53 2.38 -11.90
C ILE A 33 -7.23 2.82 -11.22
N MET A 34 -6.18 2.01 -11.25
CA MET A 34 -4.88 2.37 -10.65
C MET A 34 -4.04 3.28 -11.54
N SER A 35 -4.24 3.24 -12.87
CA SER A 35 -3.56 4.16 -13.80
C SER A 35 -4.21 5.54 -13.90
N ASN A 36 -5.47 5.67 -13.45
CA ASN A 36 -6.20 6.94 -13.34
C ASN A 36 -6.17 7.55 -11.92
N ALA A 37 -5.33 7.06 -11.03
CA ALA A 37 -4.99 7.79 -9.81
C ALA A 37 -4.34 9.12 -10.27
N GLY A 38 -5.15 10.17 -10.37
CA GLY A 38 -4.83 11.46 -10.95
C GLY A 38 -3.46 12.04 -10.59
N PRO A 39 -3.17 13.31 -10.81
CA PRO A 39 -1.83 13.92 -10.74
C PRO A 39 -1.18 13.87 -9.34
N LEU A 40 -1.82 13.24 -8.34
CA LEU A 40 -1.30 13.09 -6.98
C LEU A 40 -0.13 12.11 -6.89
N PHE A 41 -0.14 11.05 -7.70
CA PHE A 41 0.93 10.07 -7.74
C PHE A 41 1.73 10.21 -9.04
N ARG A 42 3.04 10.10 -8.93
CA ARG A 42 3.88 9.94 -10.12
C ARG A 42 3.56 8.58 -10.74
N PRO A 43 3.63 8.46 -12.08
CA PRO A 43 3.52 7.16 -12.73
C PRO A 43 4.50 6.18 -12.08
N TYR A 44 4.06 4.98 -11.80
CA TYR A 44 4.88 3.93 -11.22
C TYR A 44 4.62 2.62 -11.95
N ASP A 45 5.68 1.85 -12.13
CA ASP A 45 5.62 0.56 -12.83
C ASP A 45 5.60 -0.62 -11.85
N LYS A 46 6.04 -0.39 -10.62
CA LYS A 46 6.14 -1.43 -9.60
C LYS A 46 5.76 -0.91 -8.21
N LEU A 47 5.41 -1.83 -7.34
CA LEU A 47 5.30 -1.61 -5.91
C LEU A 47 6.60 -2.03 -5.24
N VAL A 48 7.01 -1.27 -4.23
CA VAL A 48 8.17 -1.56 -3.38
C VAL A 48 7.71 -1.81 -1.96
N LYS A 49 8.47 -2.60 -1.22
CA LYS A 49 8.15 -2.96 0.16
C LYS A 49 8.76 -1.95 1.12
N ILE A 50 7.94 -1.48 2.04
CA ILE A 50 8.39 -0.68 3.18
C ILE A 50 7.87 -1.28 4.47
N THR A 51 8.60 -1.10 5.56
CA THR A 51 8.18 -1.54 6.88
C THR A 51 7.78 -0.34 7.74
N LEU A 52 6.58 -0.36 8.29
CA LEU A 52 6.04 0.65 9.19
C LEU A 52 5.62 0.00 10.51
N GLY A 53 6.25 0.37 11.63
CA GLY A 53 5.90 -0.18 12.94
C GLY A 53 5.92 -1.73 12.98
N GLY A 54 6.86 -2.35 12.27
CA GLY A 54 7.02 -3.80 12.21
C GLY A 54 6.11 -4.54 11.22
N LYS A 55 5.24 -3.84 10.49
CA LYS A 55 4.40 -4.42 9.43
C LYS A 55 4.92 -4.01 8.06
N GLU A 56 4.90 -4.94 7.11
CA GLU A 56 5.27 -4.68 5.72
C GLU A 56 4.08 -4.18 4.91
N PHE A 57 4.35 -3.22 4.04
CA PHE A 57 3.38 -2.63 3.11
C PHE A 57 4.00 -2.50 1.73
N GLU A 58 3.18 -2.65 0.71
CA GLU A 58 3.55 -2.39 -0.68
C GLU A 58 3.06 -1.01 -1.10
N VAL A 59 3.96 -0.20 -1.59
CA VAL A 59 3.69 1.19 -1.97
C VAL A 59 4.29 1.53 -3.33
N PRO A 60 3.72 2.50 -4.06
CA PRO A 60 4.22 2.89 -5.36
C PRO A 60 5.67 3.38 -5.33
N ASP A 61 6.52 2.78 -6.17
CA ASP A 61 7.90 3.24 -6.39
C ASP A 61 7.93 4.65 -7.01
N GLY A 62 9.07 5.32 -6.92
CA GLY A 62 9.26 6.64 -7.54
C GLY A 62 8.45 7.78 -6.91
N ASN A 63 7.76 7.54 -5.81
CA ASN A 63 6.98 8.52 -5.09
C ASN A 63 7.64 8.95 -3.77
N MET A 64 7.26 10.13 -3.26
CA MET A 64 7.68 10.58 -1.94
C MET A 64 7.03 9.74 -0.85
N LEU A 65 7.71 9.52 0.28
CA LEU A 65 7.20 8.71 1.38
C LEU A 65 5.84 9.20 1.90
N LEU A 66 5.64 10.52 2.01
CA LEU A 66 4.34 11.05 2.44
C LEU A 66 3.21 10.70 1.44
N ARG A 67 3.50 10.64 0.14
CA ARG A 67 2.55 10.14 -0.88
C ARG A 67 2.30 8.64 -0.75
N ALA A 68 3.33 7.87 -0.45
CA ALA A 68 3.18 6.45 -0.16
C ALA A 68 2.30 6.21 1.08
N LEU A 69 2.46 7.02 2.15
CA LEU A 69 1.57 6.97 3.30
C LEU A 69 0.13 7.37 2.95
N GLN A 70 -0.05 8.34 2.04
CA GLN A 70 -1.37 8.70 1.52
C GLN A 70 -2.00 7.57 0.69
N PHE A 71 -1.21 6.78 -0.02
CA PHE A 71 -1.69 5.59 -0.71
C PHE A 71 -2.25 4.54 0.26
N LEU A 72 -1.62 4.38 1.44
CA LEU A 72 -2.07 3.45 2.48
C LEU A 72 -3.28 3.96 3.28
N SER A 73 -3.39 5.26 3.50
CA SER A 73 -4.47 5.91 4.24
C SER A 73 -4.89 7.21 3.54
N PRO A 74 -5.60 7.11 2.41
CA PRO A 74 -5.84 8.25 1.53
C PRO A 74 -6.63 9.37 2.18
N GLU A 75 -7.65 9.06 2.95
CA GLU A 75 -8.49 10.06 3.61
C GLU A 75 -7.72 10.76 4.74
N ASP A 76 -7.20 9.99 5.69
CA ASP A 76 -6.60 10.56 6.90
C ASP A 76 -5.35 11.39 6.59
N VAL A 77 -4.51 10.96 5.63
CA VAL A 77 -3.32 11.71 5.23
C VAL A 77 -3.69 12.95 4.39
N SER A 78 -4.75 12.88 3.56
CA SER A 78 -5.20 14.03 2.78
C SER A 78 -5.75 15.16 3.64
N TYR A 79 -6.37 14.82 4.76
CA TYR A 79 -6.89 15.79 5.75
C TYR A 79 -5.87 16.12 6.85
N GLY A 80 -4.70 15.47 6.83
CA GLY A 80 -3.60 15.76 7.76
C GLY A 80 -3.04 17.16 7.57
N ARG A 81 -2.49 17.74 8.64
CA ARG A 81 -1.93 19.10 8.64
C ARG A 81 -0.52 19.15 8.05
N PHE A 82 -0.36 18.65 6.82
CA PHE A 82 0.93 18.62 6.11
C PHE A 82 1.03 19.78 5.13
N CYS A 83 2.16 20.49 5.18
CA CYS A 83 2.43 21.62 4.27
C CYS A 83 2.89 21.18 2.87
N TRP A 84 3.41 19.97 2.71
CA TRP A 84 3.99 19.38 1.49
C TRP A 84 5.23 20.12 0.92
N ASN A 85 5.71 21.14 1.61
CA ASN A 85 6.82 22.01 1.18
C ASN A 85 7.96 22.12 2.21
N GLU A 86 8.06 21.19 3.17
CA GLU A 86 9.08 21.07 4.21
C GLU A 86 8.98 22.05 5.40
N GLU A 87 8.14 23.05 5.35
CA GLU A 87 8.08 24.10 6.37
C GLU A 87 7.57 23.62 7.72
N CYS A 88 6.44 22.85 7.73
CA CYS A 88 5.78 22.50 8.98
C CYS A 88 6.48 21.41 9.79
N GLN A 89 7.31 20.58 9.17
CA GLN A 89 7.99 19.42 9.76
C GLN A 89 7.09 18.37 10.45
N TYR A 90 5.77 18.47 10.31
CA TYR A 90 4.80 17.49 10.86
C TYR A 90 4.88 16.11 10.19
N CYS A 91 5.60 16.02 9.07
CA CYS A 91 5.86 14.79 8.36
C CYS A 91 7.27 14.24 8.59
N ARG A 92 7.94 14.61 9.69
CA ARG A 92 9.27 14.10 10.05
C ARG A 92 9.20 12.62 10.42
N VAL A 93 10.18 11.87 9.92
CA VAL A 93 10.33 10.44 10.17
C VAL A 93 11.78 10.09 10.47
N ASN A 94 11.99 9.02 11.22
CA ASN A 94 13.25 8.33 11.30
C ASN A 94 13.13 7.02 10.52
N TYR A 95 14.13 6.72 9.72
CA TYR A 95 14.13 5.52 8.88
C TYR A 95 15.54 4.93 8.74
N ASP A 96 15.59 3.68 8.39
CA ASP A 96 16.79 2.99 7.96
C ASP A 96 16.52 2.16 6.67
N LEU A 97 17.55 1.68 6.05
CA LEU A 97 17.48 0.88 4.81
C LEU A 97 17.89 -0.60 5.05
N GLY A 98 17.76 -1.06 6.27
CA GLY A 98 18.11 -2.41 6.67
C GLY A 98 18.83 -2.45 8.02
N PRO A 99 19.03 -3.64 8.60
CA PRO A 99 19.54 -3.79 9.98
C PRO A 99 20.92 -3.19 10.19
N ASP A 100 21.75 -3.17 9.15
CA ASP A 100 23.14 -2.69 9.23
C ASP A 100 23.29 -1.21 8.86
N THR A 101 22.19 -0.50 8.59
CA THR A 101 22.24 0.90 8.21
C THR A 101 21.89 1.82 9.38
N PRO A 102 22.58 2.97 9.51
CA PRO A 102 22.27 3.90 10.57
C PRO A 102 20.88 4.50 10.41
N ASN A 103 20.20 4.73 11.53
CA ASN A 103 18.92 5.40 11.54
C ASN A 103 19.09 6.88 11.15
N ARG A 104 18.33 7.33 10.17
CA ARG A 104 18.40 8.68 9.58
C ARG A 104 17.09 9.42 9.83
N THR A 105 17.19 10.72 10.03
CA THR A 105 16.02 11.61 10.13
C THR A 105 15.79 12.30 8.78
N ALA A 106 14.56 12.28 8.31
CA ALA A 106 14.17 13.00 7.09
C ALA A 106 12.74 13.53 7.20
N ILE A 107 12.36 14.34 6.21
CA ILE A 107 11.01 14.87 6.05
C ILE A 107 10.33 14.08 4.94
N SER A 108 9.25 13.37 5.26
CA SER A 108 8.65 12.39 4.35
C SER A 108 8.06 13.00 3.07
N CYS A 109 7.74 14.32 3.06
CA CYS A 109 7.30 15.01 1.84
C CYS A 109 8.42 15.25 0.82
N LYS A 110 9.70 14.97 1.17
CA LYS A 110 10.87 15.07 0.27
C LYS A 110 11.67 13.77 0.18
N LEU A 111 11.42 12.84 1.07
CA LEU A 111 12.11 11.57 1.07
C LEU A 111 11.47 10.63 0.04
N MET A 112 12.26 10.21 -0.94
CA MET A 112 11.83 9.19 -1.91
C MET A 112 11.73 7.83 -1.25
N VAL A 113 10.69 7.09 -1.59
CA VAL A 113 10.54 5.68 -1.17
C VAL A 113 11.65 4.84 -1.78
N GLN A 114 12.19 3.93 -1.00
CA GLN A 114 13.18 2.93 -1.42
C GLN A 114 12.71 1.55 -0.98
N ASP A 115 13.03 0.55 -1.78
CA ASP A 115 12.71 -0.85 -1.44
C ASP A 115 13.47 -1.28 -0.17
N GLY A 116 12.77 -1.98 0.72
CA GLY A 116 13.32 -2.40 2.01
C GLY A 116 13.43 -1.29 3.06
N MET A 117 12.96 -0.07 2.80
CA MET A 117 12.96 1.02 3.77
C MET A 117 12.14 0.65 5.01
N ARG A 118 12.71 0.89 6.20
CA ARG A 118 12.03 0.70 7.47
C ARG A 118 11.86 2.04 8.18
N VAL A 119 10.64 2.42 8.47
CA VAL A 119 10.32 3.62 9.25
C VAL A 119 10.19 3.22 10.72
N THR A 120 11.09 3.74 11.54
CA THR A 120 11.23 3.36 12.96
C THR A 120 10.46 4.30 13.88
N GLU A 121 10.47 5.59 13.56
CA GLU A 121 9.77 6.63 14.33
C GLU A 121 9.09 7.62 13.38
N VAL A 122 8.00 8.19 13.84
CA VAL A 122 7.22 9.16 13.05
C VAL A 122 6.80 10.35 13.90
N ALA A 123 6.52 11.47 13.26
CA ALA A 123 5.90 12.61 13.93
C ALA A 123 4.47 12.27 14.42
N PRO A 124 3.98 12.93 15.49
CA PRO A 124 2.64 12.68 16.04
C PRO A 124 1.51 12.76 15.01
N GLU A 125 1.61 13.69 14.07
CA GLU A 125 0.62 13.87 13.01
C GLU A 125 0.52 12.65 12.08
N ILE A 126 1.66 12.09 11.68
CA ILE A 126 1.68 10.85 10.87
C ILE A 126 1.07 9.69 11.64
N LYS A 127 1.44 9.53 12.92
CA LYS A 127 0.88 8.46 13.76
C LYS A 127 -0.64 8.59 13.86
N TYR A 128 -1.15 9.80 14.02
CA TYR A 128 -2.59 10.05 14.06
C TYR A 128 -3.27 9.67 12.73
N CYS A 129 -2.69 10.06 11.59
CA CYS A 129 -3.23 9.71 10.27
C CYS A 129 -3.19 8.21 9.97
N LEU A 130 -2.24 7.47 10.53
CA LEU A 130 -2.09 6.04 10.31
C LEU A 130 -2.74 5.16 11.40
N ARG A 131 -3.47 5.74 12.34
CA ARG A 131 -4.06 5.01 13.49
C ARG A 131 -4.98 3.86 13.09
N LYS A 132 -5.70 4.01 11.98
CA LYS A 132 -6.60 2.96 11.46
C LYS A 132 -5.87 1.70 10.99
N LEU A 133 -4.59 1.81 10.66
CA LEU A 133 -3.76 0.66 10.23
C LEU A 133 -3.28 -0.20 11.40
N GLY A 134 -3.51 0.22 12.65
CA GLY A 134 -3.13 -0.53 13.85
C GLY A 134 -1.61 -0.76 13.93
N LEU A 135 -0.82 0.29 13.68
CA LEU A 135 0.64 0.24 13.66
C LEU A 135 1.24 0.60 15.02
N ASP A 136 2.23 -0.15 15.45
CA ASP A 136 3.03 0.19 16.64
C ASP A 136 4.18 1.13 16.27
N LEU A 137 3.83 2.39 16.01
CA LEU A 137 4.77 3.43 15.63
C LEU A 137 5.26 4.21 16.86
N LYS A 138 6.56 4.30 17.02
CA LYS A 138 7.17 5.20 18.00
C LYS A 138 7.00 6.65 17.55
N VAL A 139 6.68 7.53 18.50
CA VAL A 139 6.53 8.97 18.24
C VAL A 139 7.84 9.66 18.54
N LYS A 140 8.31 10.47 17.59
CA LYS A 140 9.41 11.38 17.82
C LYS A 140 8.86 12.70 18.32
N GLU A 141 9.17 13.05 19.57
CA GLU A 141 8.84 14.35 20.12
C GLU A 141 9.54 15.46 19.31
N PRO A 142 8.82 16.55 18.99
CA PRO A 142 9.44 17.72 18.40
C PRO A 142 10.49 18.26 19.37
N LYS A 143 11.74 18.35 18.94
CA LYS A 143 12.74 19.12 19.69
C LYS A 143 12.33 20.58 19.57
N GLY A 144 11.88 21.16 20.67
CA GLY A 144 11.61 22.57 20.80
C GLY A 144 12.84 23.43 20.52
#